data_8eaed40b159ced1ab245d3a214e414a9
#
_entry.id   8eaed40b159ced1ab245d3a214e414a9
#
_cell.length_a   1.000
_cell.length_b   1.000
_cell.length_c   1.000
_cell.angle_alpha   90.00
_cell.angle_beta   90.00
_cell.angle_gamma   90.00
#
_symmetry.space_group_name_H-M   'P 1'
#
loop_
_entity.id
_entity.type
_entity.pdbx_description
1 polymer ?
#
loop_
_entity_poly.entity_id
_entity_poly.type
_entity_poly.pdbx_seq_one_letter_code
_entity_poly.pdbx_strand_id
1 'polypeptide(L)'
;MEEQDLLNKFKNLNVNRSGDRRAPHKPLLVLIAIAKLRQGQSKLRYADATSILLPLLRSYAPPVQGSHQPELPYWHLQGDGIWEVSDADSLPRQSGNFPRIGALRETEAGFSQKVIDALVQSPKLTGKIVQKLLEQHFPTSIHDDLIAQVGLEDLALMNVEESDLTANITRTRDPSFRVNVLRAYEYRCAVTGFQAAIGGAFFGCEAAHVRWHAYDGPDILENGICLEPTLHKLFD
;
A
#
# COMPACT_ATOMS: atom_id res chain seq x y z
N MET A 1 -1.73 -20.22 15.57
CA MET A 1 -2.89 -19.41 15.11
C MET A 1 -3.31 -20.00 13.78
N GLU A 2 -4.57 -20.34 13.61
CA GLU A 2 -5.04 -20.90 12.36
C GLU A 2 -4.98 -19.84 11.24
N GLU A 3 -4.68 -20.27 10.00
CA GLU A 3 -4.56 -19.35 8.85
C GLU A 3 -5.83 -18.51 8.66
N GLN A 4 -7.01 -19.13 8.87
CA GLN A 4 -8.29 -18.46 8.75
C GLN A 4 -8.49 -17.35 9.79
N ASP A 5 -8.03 -17.58 11.04
CA ASP A 5 -8.08 -16.56 12.09
C ASP A 5 -7.22 -15.35 11.72
N LEU A 6 -6.03 -15.61 11.18
CA LEU A 6 -5.12 -14.55 10.76
C LEU A 6 -5.71 -13.75 9.61
N LEU A 7 -6.22 -14.42 8.57
CA LEU A 7 -6.92 -13.77 7.46
C LEU A 7 -8.08 -12.91 7.96
N ASN A 8 -8.86 -13.41 8.91
CA ASN A 8 -9.98 -12.66 9.49
C ASN A 8 -9.53 -11.40 10.24
N LYS A 9 -8.41 -11.45 10.96
CA LYS A 9 -7.85 -10.27 11.65
C LYS A 9 -7.45 -9.18 10.64
N PHE A 10 -6.73 -9.54 9.58
CA PHE A 10 -6.35 -8.58 8.54
C PHE A 10 -7.56 -8.05 7.74
N LYS A 11 -8.56 -8.89 7.51
CA LYS A 11 -9.81 -8.50 6.86
C LYS A 11 -10.63 -7.51 7.70
N ASN A 12 -10.60 -7.65 9.02
CA ASN A 12 -11.42 -6.89 9.95
C ASN A 12 -10.63 -5.80 10.69
N LEU A 13 -9.61 -5.22 10.05
CA LEU A 13 -8.91 -4.07 10.63
C LEU A 13 -9.89 -2.97 11.00
N ASN A 14 -9.79 -2.49 12.24
CA ASN A 14 -10.58 -1.38 12.71
C ASN A 14 -10.07 -0.07 12.08
N VAL A 15 -10.67 0.32 10.96
CA VAL A 15 -10.35 1.54 10.22
C VAL A 15 -11.49 2.54 10.31
N ASN A 16 -11.18 3.82 10.40
CA ASN A 16 -12.17 4.87 10.34
C ASN A 16 -12.88 4.85 8.98
N ARG A 17 -14.21 5.04 9.01
CA ARG A 17 -15.05 5.11 7.82
C ARG A 17 -15.70 6.48 7.74
N SER A 18 -15.71 7.05 6.55
CA SER A 18 -16.47 8.27 6.23
C SER A 18 -17.29 7.98 4.96
N GLY A 19 -18.59 7.66 5.13
CA GLY A 19 -19.41 7.11 4.04
C GLY A 19 -18.83 5.78 3.56
N ASP A 20 -18.69 5.63 2.23
CA ASP A 20 -18.12 4.43 1.60
C ASP A 20 -16.57 4.40 1.63
N ARG A 21 -15.93 5.46 2.10
CA ARG A 21 -14.47 5.57 2.13
C ARG A 21 -13.91 5.02 3.44
N ARG A 22 -12.92 4.13 3.31
CA ARG A 22 -12.16 3.58 4.44
C ARG A 22 -10.82 4.29 4.55
N ALA A 23 -10.42 4.65 5.77
CA ALA A 23 -9.11 5.28 5.99
C ALA A 23 -7.96 4.32 5.64
N PRO A 24 -7.06 4.65 4.71
CA PRO A 24 -6.01 3.76 4.23
C PRO A 24 -4.80 3.65 5.17
N HIS A 25 -4.80 4.40 6.28
CA HIS A 25 -3.64 4.56 7.17
C HIS A 25 -3.14 3.23 7.76
N LYS A 26 -4.03 2.41 8.35
CA LYS A 26 -3.66 1.10 8.90
C LYS A 26 -3.29 0.10 7.80
N PRO A 27 -4.08 -0.07 6.72
CA PRO A 27 -3.71 -0.92 5.59
C PRO A 27 -2.34 -0.60 5.00
N LEU A 28 -2.02 0.67 4.78
CA LEU A 28 -0.69 1.08 4.29
C LEU A 28 0.43 0.69 5.25
N LEU A 29 0.26 0.95 6.55
CA LEU A 29 1.27 0.56 7.54
C LEU A 29 1.46 -0.95 7.59
N VAL A 30 0.39 -1.73 7.46
CA VAL A 30 0.46 -3.20 7.40
C VAL A 30 1.23 -3.66 6.16
N LEU A 31 0.97 -3.10 4.98
CA LEU A 31 1.72 -3.43 3.76
C LEU A 31 3.21 -3.11 3.90
N ILE A 32 3.55 -1.95 4.45
CA ILE A 32 4.95 -1.58 4.77
C ILE A 32 5.57 -2.61 5.72
N ALA A 33 4.87 -2.98 6.80
CA ALA A 33 5.38 -3.92 7.78
C ALA A 33 5.59 -5.33 7.19
N ILE A 34 4.72 -5.80 6.29
CA ILE A 34 4.92 -7.05 5.55
C ILE A 34 6.17 -6.96 4.67
N ALA A 35 6.34 -5.88 3.92
CA ALA A 35 7.52 -5.68 3.08
C ALA A 35 8.81 -5.67 3.90
N LYS A 36 8.82 -4.98 5.04
CA LYS A 36 9.98 -4.94 5.94
C LYS A 36 10.27 -6.27 6.61
N LEU A 37 9.24 -7.01 7.01
CA LEU A 37 9.39 -8.36 7.55
C LEU A 37 10.07 -9.29 6.52
N ARG A 38 9.73 -9.20 5.24
CA ARG A 38 10.38 -9.97 4.17
C ARG A 38 11.84 -9.58 3.95
N GLN A 39 12.19 -8.33 4.28
CA GLN A 39 13.58 -7.86 4.30
C GLN A 39 14.34 -8.24 5.59
N GLY A 40 13.72 -9.03 6.47
CA GLY A 40 14.31 -9.46 7.75
C GLY A 40 14.11 -8.47 8.90
N GLN A 41 13.32 -7.41 8.72
CA GLN A 41 13.01 -6.42 9.76
C GLN A 41 11.64 -6.69 10.37
N SER A 42 11.60 -7.31 11.53
CA SER A 42 10.35 -7.64 12.26
C SER A 42 9.77 -6.47 13.03
N LYS A 43 10.59 -5.47 13.36
CA LYS A 43 10.17 -4.24 14.03
C LYS A 43 10.62 -3.01 13.25
N LEU A 44 9.83 -1.98 13.31
CA LEU A 44 10.06 -0.68 12.67
C LEU A 44 10.18 0.40 13.72
N ARG A 45 11.22 1.20 13.69
CA ARG A 45 11.27 2.44 14.45
C ARG A 45 10.19 3.38 13.93
N TYR A 46 9.62 4.16 14.82
CA TYR A 46 8.59 5.15 14.45
C TYR A 46 9.05 6.05 13.29
N ALA A 47 10.29 6.55 13.34
CA ALA A 47 10.83 7.42 12.30
C ALA A 47 10.89 6.73 10.92
N ASP A 48 11.33 5.45 10.90
CA ASP A 48 11.44 4.68 9.66
C ASP A 48 10.05 4.37 9.07
N ALA A 49 9.11 3.94 9.92
CA ALA A 49 7.73 3.71 9.53
C ALA A 49 7.09 4.99 8.96
N THR A 50 7.30 6.12 9.61
CA THR A 50 6.74 7.42 9.22
C THR A 50 7.33 7.92 7.91
N SER A 51 8.63 7.74 7.69
CA SER A 51 9.32 8.18 6.46
C SER A 51 8.77 7.51 5.20
N ILE A 52 8.29 6.26 5.32
CA ILE A 52 7.69 5.49 4.24
C ILE A 52 6.17 5.76 4.15
N LEU A 53 5.49 5.79 5.31
CA LEU A 53 4.03 5.90 5.36
C LEU A 53 3.53 7.28 4.91
N LEU A 54 4.19 8.37 5.27
CA LEU A 54 3.73 9.73 4.91
C LEU A 54 3.69 9.99 3.40
N PRO A 55 4.70 9.65 2.60
CA PRO A 55 4.61 9.75 1.15
C PRO A 55 3.45 8.93 0.57
N LEU A 56 3.24 7.71 1.05
CA LEU A 56 2.13 6.86 0.60
C LEU A 56 0.76 7.45 0.97
N LEU A 57 0.62 8.00 2.18
CA LEU A 57 -0.60 8.69 2.59
C LEU A 57 -0.90 9.91 1.71
N ARG A 58 0.12 10.68 1.32
CA ARG A 58 -0.04 11.83 0.42
C ARG A 58 -0.49 11.42 -0.97
N SER A 59 -0.04 10.25 -1.45
CA SER A 59 -0.36 9.74 -2.80
C SER A 59 -1.70 9.01 -2.86
N TYR A 60 -2.06 8.26 -1.80
CA TYR A 60 -3.16 7.29 -1.83
C TYR A 60 -4.28 7.54 -0.82
N ALA A 61 -4.09 8.45 0.13
CA ALA A 61 -5.16 8.81 1.07
C ALA A 61 -5.97 10.01 0.56
N PRO A 62 -7.24 10.12 0.94
CA PRO A 62 -8.01 11.33 0.71
C PRO A 62 -7.32 12.55 1.33
N PRO A 63 -7.42 13.73 0.70
CA PRO A 63 -6.91 14.96 1.28
C PRO A 63 -7.48 15.20 2.67
N VAL A 64 -6.65 15.63 3.60
CA VAL A 64 -7.05 15.98 4.97
C VAL A 64 -6.79 17.45 5.24
N GLN A 65 -7.60 18.05 6.13
CA GLN A 65 -7.29 19.38 6.64
C GLN A 65 -6.09 19.26 7.60
N GLY A 66 -4.96 19.88 7.23
CA GLY A 66 -3.71 19.78 7.98
C GLY A 66 -2.77 18.70 7.44
N SER A 67 -2.24 17.86 8.31
CA SER A 67 -1.31 16.80 7.97
C SER A 67 -1.85 15.42 8.33
N HIS A 68 -1.45 14.39 7.59
CA HIS A 68 -1.69 13.02 7.98
C HIS A 68 -1.00 12.71 9.31
N GLN A 69 -1.63 11.88 10.12
CA GLN A 69 -1.19 11.52 11.47
C GLN A 69 -0.70 10.07 11.50
N PRO A 70 0.55 9.79 11.15
CA PRO A 70 1.10 8.43 11.11
C PRO A 70 1.18 7.77 12.48
N GLU A 71 1.18 8.55 13.56
CA GLU A 71 1.14 8.07 14.95
C GLU A 71 -0.14 7.29 15.26
N LEU A 72 -1.27 7.64 14.63
CA LEU A 72 -2.54 6.97 14.89
C LEU A 72 -2.54 5.50 14.44
N PRO A 73 -2.25 5.15 13.18
CA PRO A 73 -2.17 3.74 12.78
C PRO A 73 -1.04 3.01 13.51
N TYR A 74 0.11 3.66 13.76
CA TYR A 74 1.24 3.07 14.46
C TYR A 74 0.87 2.60 15.88
N TRP A 75 0.08 3.40 16.60
CA TRP A 75 -0.41 3.06 17.93
C TRP A 75 -1.63 2.13 17.91
N HIS A 76 -2.64 2.45 17.10
CA HIS A 76 -3.95 1.80 17.18
C HIS A 76 -4.02 0.41 16.52
N LEU A 77 -3.01 -0.02 15.75
CA LEU A 77 -2.95 -1.40 15.24
C LEU A 77 -2.86 -2.45 16.35
N GLN A 78 -2.42 -2.08 17.56
CA GLN A 78 -2.42 -2.99 18.73
C GLN A 78 -3.83 -3.51 19.03
N GLY A 79 -4.83 -2.66 18.90
CA GLY A 79 -6.24 -3.03 19.10
C GLY A 79 -6.78 -4.06 18.10
N ASP A 80 -6.11 -4.27 16.97
CA ASP A 80 -6.46 -5.28 15.98
C ASP A 80 -5.85 -6.67 16.31
N GLY A 81 -5.03 -6.75 17.36
CA GLY A 81 -4.43 -7.99 17.84
C GLY A 81 -3.39 -8.62 16.91
N ILE A 82 -2.78 -7.80 16.06
CA ILE A 82 -1.72 -8.20 15.11
C ILE A 82 -0.40 -7.47 15.36
N TRP A 83 -0.40 -6.43 16.18
CA TRP A 83 0.66 -5.44 16.31
C TRP A 83 1.05 -5.21 17.76
N GLU A 84 2.33 -4.98 18.00
CA GLU A 84 2.89 -4.68 19.31
C GLU A 84 3.80 -3.46 19.20
N VAL A 85 3.65 -2.51 20.14
CA VAL A 85 4.56 -1.39 20.35
C VAL A 85 5.45 -1.72 21.54
N SER A 86 6.75 -1.58 21.40
CA SER A 86 7.69 -1.84 22.48
C SER A 86 7.43 -0.90 23.66
N ASP A 87 7.48 -1.48 24.87
CA ASP A 87 7.29 -0.76 26.14
C ASP A 87 5.97 0.05 26.22
N ALA A 88 4.93 -0.39 25.49
CA ALA A 88 3.66 0.32 25.35
C ALA A 88 3.05 0.73 26.70
N ASP A 89 3.14 -0.12 27.72
CA ASP A 89 2.55 0.12 29.05
C ASP A 89 3.31 1.18 29.87
N SER A 90 4.59 1.37 29.60
CA SER A 90 5.45 2.33 30.30
C SER A 90 5.43 3.74 29.69
N LEU A 91 4.84 3.89 28.48
CA LEU A 91 4.82 5.18 27.79
C LEU A 91 3.95 6.21 28.53
N PRO A 92 4.44 7.45 28.71
CA PRO A 92 3.65 8.52 29.31
C PRO A 92 2.44 8.83 28.44
N ARG A 93 1.27 8.87 29.07
CA ARG A 93 -0.03 9.08 28.40
C ARG A 93 -0.43 10.56 28.42
N GLN A 94 -1.25 10.92 27.45
CA GLN A 94 -1.98 12.16 27.41
C GLN A 94 -3.50 11.90 27.50
N SER A 95 -4.33 12.94 27.38
CA SER A 95 -5.78 12.81 27.37
C SER A 95 -6.23 11.75 26.38
N GLY A 96 -7.20 10.89 26.75
CA GLY A 96 -7.69 9.81 25.92
C GLY A 96 -6.82 8.55 25.89
N ASN A 97 -5.90 8.39 26.86
CA ASN A 97 -5.02 7.23 26.96
C ASN A 97 -4.08 7.00 25.77
N PHE A 98 -3.90 8.01 24.93
CA PHE A 98 -2.92 7.99 23.84
C PHE A 98 -1.53 8.36 24.38
N PRO A 99 -0.43 7.72 23.90
CA PRO A 99 0.90 8.09 24.35
C PRO A 99 1.28 9.51 23.92
N ARG A 100 2.15 10.16 24.67
CA ARG A 100 2.75 11.42 24.21
C ARG A 100 3.55 11.14 22.94
N ILE A 101 3.34 11.95 21.90
CA ILE A 101 3.97 11.75 20.59
C ILE A 101 5.50 11.69 20.68
N GLY A 102 6.10 12.54 21.52
CA GLY A 102 7.55 12.53 21.76
C GLY A 102 8.07 11.18 22.28
N ALA A 103 7.34 10.53 23.21
CA ALA A 103 7.69 9.22 23.71
C ALA A 103 7.45 8.11 22.68
N LEU A 104 6.38 8.21 21.89
CA LEU A 104 6.08 7.27 20.83
C LEU A 104 7.17 7.25 19.74
N ARG A 105 7.79 8.38 19.47
CA ARG A 105 8.88 8.50 18.47
C ARG A 105 10.12 7.68 18.79
N GLU A 106 10.35 7.39 20.06
CA GLU A 106 11.49 6.59 20.53
C GLU A 106 11.20 5.09 20.54
N THR A 107 9.99 4.66 20.14
CA THR A 107 9.60 3.26 20.17
C THR A 107 9.86 2.55 18.86
N GLU A 108 9.88 1.22 18.95
CA GLU A 108 9.77 0.28 17.85
C GLU A 108 8.43 -0.45 17.92
N ALA A 109 7.86 -0.75 16.77
CA ALA A 109 6.63 -1.52 16.68
C ALA A 109 6.67 -2.48 15.50
N GLY A 110 5.90 -3.56 15.58
CA GLY A 110 5.84 -4.55 14.52
C GLY A 110 4.75 -5.58 14.79
N PHE A 111 4.67 -6.58 13.94
CA PHE A 111 3.75 -7.69 14.18
C PHE A 111 4.11 -8.44 15.46
N SER A 112 3.09 -9.00 16.13
CA SER A 112 3.33 -9.94 17.23
C SER A 112 4.06 -11.19 16.74
N GLN A 113 4.81 -11.86 17.61
CA GLN A 113 5.62 -13.03 17.22
C GLN A 113 4.78 -14.11 16.52
N LYS A 114 3.56 -14.37 17.00
CA LYS A 114 2.63 -15.34 16.38
C LYS A 114 2.25 -14.98 14.96
N VAL A 115 2.10 -13.67 14.65
CA VAL A 115 1.81 -13.16 13.31
C VAL A 115 3.05 -13.30 12.43
N ILE A 116 4.23 -12.93 12.93
CA ILE A 116 5.51 -13.09 12.23
C ILE A 116 5.70 -14.53 11.79
N ASP A 117 5.59 -15.47 12.74
CA ASP A 117 5.79 -16.89 12.45
C ASP A 117 4.85 -17.38 11.35
N ALA A 118 3.57 -17.00 11.40
CA ALA A 118 2.59 -17.39 10.39
C ALA A 118 2.87 -16.78 9.00
N LEU A 119 3.26 -15.50 8.95
CA LEU A 119 3.58 -14.81 7.69
C LEU A 119 4.86 -15.35 7.03
N VAL A 120 5.87 -15.69 7.83
CA VAL A 120 7.14 -16.24 7.34
C VAL A 120 6.98 -17.68 6.88
N GLN A 121 6.19 -18.50 7.62
CA GLN A 121 5.97 -19.91 7.29
C GLN A 121 5.11 -20.11 6.03
N SER A 122 4.20 -19.18 5.73
CA SER A 122 3.27 -19.32 4.60
C SER A 122 3.30 -18.07 3.69
N PRO A 123 4.22 -18.01 2.70
CA PRO A 123 4.21 -16.95 1.69
C PRO A 123 2.88 -16.84 0.93
N LYS A 124 2.21 -17.99 0.68
CA LYS A 124 0.88 -18.01 0.05
C LYS A 124 -0.17 -17.30 0.89
N LEU A 125 -0.17 -17.52 2.21
CA LEU A 125 -1.06 -16.81 3.13
C LEU A 125 -0.76 -15.31 3.13
N THR A 126 0.53 -14.95 3.17
CA THR A 126 0.96 -13.55 3.13
C THR A 126 0.49 -12.85 1.85
N GLY A 127 0.63 -13.49 0.70
CA GLY A 127 0.10 -12.99 -0.56
C GLY A 127 -1.42 -12.80 -0.53
N LYS A 128 -2.19 -13.78 -0.01
CA LYS A 128 -3.65 -13.63 0.16
C LYS A 128 -4.03 -12.46 1.07
N ILE A 129 -3.26 -12.22 2.13
CA ILE A 129 -3.48 -11.08 3.03
C ILE A 129 -3.24 -9.76 2.28
N VAL A 130 -2.12 -9.65 1.55
CA VAL A 130 -1.81 -8.46 0.74
C VAL A 130 -2.91 -8.19 -0.26
N GLN A 131 -3.33 -9.20 -1.02
CA GLN A 131 -4.41 -9.07 -2.00
C GLN A 131 -5.71 -8.59 -1.33
N LYS A 132 -6.10 -9.18 -0.20
CA LYS A 132 -7.32 -8.78 0.52
C LYS A 132 -7.26 -7.36 1.05
N LEU A 133 -6.12 -6.90 1.55
CA LEU A 133 -5.93 -5.52 1.96
C LEU A 133 -6.09 -4.54 0.79
N LEU A 134 -5.51 -4.88 -0.37
CA LEU A 134 -5.64 -4.08 -1.58
C LEU A 134 -7.11 -3.99 -2.04
N GLU A 135 -7.76 -5.14 -2.24
CA GLU A 135 -9.16 -5.22 -2.69
C GLU A 135 -10.14 -4.46 -1.78
N GLN A 136 -9.91 -4.46 -0.48
CA GLN A 136 -10.83 -3.86 0.48
C GLN A 136 -10.63 -2.37 0.71
N HIS A 137 -9.43 -1.86 0.49
CA HIS A 137 -9.08 -0.52 0.93
C HIS A 137 -8.60 0.42 -0.18
N PHE A 138 -8.31 -0.11 -1.38
CA PHE A 138 -7.75 0.65 -2.48
C PHE A 138 -8.46 0.36 -3.79
N PRO A 139 -8.65 1.34 -4.66
CA PRO A 139 -9.12 1.11 -6.04
C PRO A 139 -8.16 0.19 -6.79
N THR A 140 -8.70 -0.69 -7.64
CA THR A 140 -7.90 -1.68 -8.39
C THR A 140 -6.83 -1.00 -9.26
N SER A 141 -7.14 0.17 -9.81
CA SER A 141 -6.24 0.95 -10.68
C SER A 141 -4.90 1.37 -10.05
N ILE A 142 -4.80 1.33 -8.70
CA ILE A 142 -3.56 1.71 -8.00
C ILE A 142 -2.87 0.52 -7.32
N HIS A 143 -3.40 -0.70 -7.45
CA HIS A 143 -2.84 -1.87 -6.75
C HIS A 143 -1.39 -2.13 -7.15
N ASP A 144 -1.09 -2.15 -8.46
CA ASP A 144 0.26 -2.42 -8.95
C ASP A 144 1.26 -1.35 -8.55
N ASP A 145 0.85 -0.07 -8.65
CA ASP A 145 1.68 1.05 -8.22
C ASP A 145 1.98 0.98 -6.71
N LEU A 146 0.98 0.62 -5.91
CA LEU A 146 1.14 0.51 -4.47
C LEU A 146 2.04 -0.68 -4.09
N ILE A 147 1.84 -1.84 -4.74
CA ILE A 147 2.68 -3.03 -4.56
C ILE A 147 4.14 -2.70 -4.88
N ALA A 148 4.40 -2.04 -6.01
CA ALA A 148 5.73 -1.64 -6.43
C ALA A 148 6.37 -0.65 -5.46
N GLN A 149 5.60 0.34 -4.96
CA GLN A 149 6.14 1.33 -4.02
C GLN A 149 6.48 0.76 -2.64
N VAL A 150 5.77 -0.28 -2.20
CA VAL A 150 6.09 -0.95 -0.93
C VAL A 150 7.08 -2.11 -1.08
N GLY A 151 7.37 -2.58 -2.31
CA GLY A 151 8.31 -3.66 -2.60
C GLY A 151 7.73 -5.04 -2.32
N LEU A 152 6.51 -5.32 -2.81
CA LEU A 152 5.79 -6.58 -2.62
C LEU A 152 5.44 -7.27 -3.94
N GLU A 153 6.12 -6.96 -5.05
CA GLU A 153 5.81 -7.44 -6.39
C GLU A 153 5.86 -8.97 -6.48
N ASP A 154 6.78 -9.59 -5.78
CA ASP A 154 6.94 -11.05 -5.77
C ASP A 154 5.76 -11.78 -5.11
N LEU A 155 5.09 -11.17 -4.13
CA LEU A 155 3.88 -11.74 -3.52
C LEU A 155 2.66 -11.65 -4.42
N ALA A 156 2.56 -10.65 -5.27
CA ALA A 156 1.49 -10.53 -6.26
C ALA A 156 1.54 -11.71 -7.25
N LEU A 157 2.74 -12.17 -7.59
CA LEU A 157 2.95 -13.31 -8.49
C LEU A 157 2.60 -14.67 -7.87
N MET A 158 2.66 -14.81 -6.54
CA MET A 158 2.40 -16.09 -5.85
C MET A 158 0.93 -16.45 -5.72
N ASN A 159 0.01 -15.50 -5.99
CA ASN A 159 -1.43 -15.71 -5.84
C ASN A 159 -2.12 -16.21 -7.12
N VAL A 160 -1.37 -16.42 -8.19
CA VAL A 160 -1.89 -17.07 -9.40
C VAL A 160 -2.12 -18.54 -9.06
N GLU A 161 -3.37 -18.96 -8.85
CA GLU A 161 -3.70 -20.36 -8.65
C GLU A 161 -3.34 -21.15 -9.91
N GLU A 162 -2.92 -22.42 -9.75
CA GLU A 162 -2.57 -23.32 -10.86
C GLU A 162 -3.71 -23.46 -11.91
N SER A 163 -4.95 -23.18 -11.52
CA SER A 163 -6.11 -23.15 -12.41
C SER A 163 -6.10 -21.99 -13.41
N ASP A 164 -5.37 -20.91 -13.12
CA ASP A 164 -5.27 -19.72 -14.00
C ASP A 164 -4.06 -19.79 -14.94
N LEU A 165 -3.17 -20.79 -14.75
CA LEU A 165 -2.00 -21.00 -15.61
C LEU A 165 -2.35 -21.36 -17.07
N THR A 166 -3.59 -21.77 -17.33
CA THR A 166 -4.06 -22.05 -18.70
C THR A 166 -4.83 -20.89 -19.34
N ALA A 167 -5.25 -19.88 -18.54
CA ALA A 167 -6.08 -18.76 -19.01
C ALA A 167 -5.40 -17.39 -18.93
N ASN A 168 -4.43 -17.22 -18.03
CA ASN A 168 -3.69 -15.95 -17.89
C ASN A 168 -2.23 -16.25 -17.56
N ILE A 169 -1.37 -16.25 -18.58
CA ILE A 169 0.01 -15.82 -18.37
C ILE A 169 -0.13 -14.32 -18.02
N THR A 170 -0.30 -14.03 -16.75
CA THR A 170 -0.20 -12.65 -16.27
C THR A 170 1.21 -12.21 -16.59
N ARG A 171 1.38 -11.53 -17.71
CA ARG A 171 2.61 -10.82 -18.03
C ARG A 171 2.91 -9.96 -16.83
N THR A 172 4.05 -10.19 -16.22
CA THR A 172 4.59 -9.30 -15.19
C THR A 172 4.66 -7.92 -15.83
N ARG A 173 3.88 -6.95 -15.34
CA ARG A 173 3.98 -5.57 -15.81
C ARG A 173 5.41 -5.10 -15.59
N ASP A 174 6.01 -4.52 -16.62
CA ASP A 174 7.33 -3.91 -16.48
C ASP A 174 7.21 -2.67 -15.58
N PRO A 175 7.84 -2.66 -14.38
CA PRO A 175 7.80 -1.50 -13.49
C PRO A 175 8.31 -0.21 -14.16
N SER A 176 9.12 -0.34 -15.21
CA SER A 176 9.63 0.78 -15.98
C SER A 176 8.59 1.41 -16.90
N PHE A 177 7.54 0.66 -17.30
CA PHE A 177 6.50 1.14 -18.23
C PHE A 177 5.90 2.49 -17.77
N ARG A 178 5.40 2.54 -16.52
CA ARG A 178 4.81 3.75 -15.97
C ARG A 178 5.79 4.92 -15.98
N VAL A 179 7.02 4.69 -15.54
CA VAL A 179 8.05 5.74 -15.47
C VAL A 179 8.40 6.23 -16.86
N ASN A 180 8.53 5.33 -17.83
CA ASN A 180 8.88 5.65 -19.20
C ASN A 180 7.77 6.45 -19.89
N VAL A 181 6.51 6.03 -19.73
CA VAL A 181 5.34 6.76 -20.27
C VAL A 181 5.25 8.16 -19.64
N LEU A 182 5.26 8.27 -18.31
CA LEU A 182 5.16 9.57 -17.65
C LEU A 182 6.30 10.52 -18.06
N ARG A 183 7.53 10.02 -18.21
CA ARG A 183 8.69 10.82 -18.68
C ARG A 183 8.53 11.26 -20.12
N ALA A 184 8.09 10.37 -21.02
CA ALA A 184 7.89 10.68 -22.44
C ALA A 184 6.86 11.77 -22.67
N TYR A 185 5.84 11.83 -21.81
CA TYR A 185 4.81 12.88 -21.82
C TYR A 185 5.14 14.06 -20.88
N GLU A 186 6.38 14.12 -20.35
CA GLU A 186 6.79 15.19 -19.42
C GLU A 186 5.85 15.33 -18.22
N TYR A 187 5.27 14.21 -17.74
CA TYR A 187 4.26 14.16 -16.67
C TYR A 187 3.01 15.00 -16.97
N ARG A 188 2.65 15.15 -18.24
CA ARG A 188 1.54 15.94 -18.72
C ARG A 188 0.48 15.06 -19.35
N CYS A 189 -0.80 15.26 -19.00
CA CYS A 189 -1.90 14.56 -19.62
C CYS A 189 -1.93 14.84 -21.13
N ALA A 190 -1.96 13.78 -21.93
CA ALA A 190 -1.95 13.88 -23.40
C ALA A 190 -3.19 14.56 -23.99
N VAL A 191 -4.31 14.56 -23.26
CA VAL A 191 -5.59 15.11 -23.73
C VAL A 191 -5.81 16.53 -23.21
N THR A 192 -5.67 16.75 -21.89
CA THR A 192 -5.99 18.06 -21.29
C THR A 192 -4.77 18.96 -21.10
N GLY A 193 -3.57 18.42 -21.24
CA GLY A 193 -2.35 19.15 -20.90
C GLY A 193 -2.17 19.34 -19.38
N PHE A 194 -3.03 18.75 -18.54
CA PHE A 194 -2.92 18.84 -17.09
C PHE A 194 -1.54 18.34 -16.62
N GLN A 195 -0.91 19.13 -15.76
CA GLN A 195 0.34 18.80 -15.10
C GLN A 195 0.32 19.46 -13.72
N ALA A 196 0.59 18.71 -12.70
CA ALA A 196 0.70 19.23 -11.35
C ALA A 196 2.05 18.84 -10.73
N ALA A 197 2.65 19.77 -9.97
CA ALA A 197 3.89 19.54 -9.26
C ALA A 197 3.86 20.25 -7.91
N ILE A 198 4.44 19.61 -6.88
CA ILE A 198 4.66 20.20 -5.55
C ILE A 198 6.11 19.92 -5.16
N GLY A 199 6.85 20.98 -4.85
CA GLY A 199 8.25 20.85 -4.43
C GLY A 199 9.17 20.15 -5.45
N GLY A 200 8.85 20.26 -6.77
CA GLY A 200 9.60 19.63 -7.85
C GLY A 200 9.20 18.18 -8.14
N ALA A 201 8.29 17.59 -7.38
CA ALA A 201 7.73 16.27 -7.66
C ALA A 201 6.42 16.41 -8.47
N PHE A 202 6.36 15.71 -9.61
CA PHE A 202 5.15 15.65 -10.44
C PHE A 202 4.16 14.62 -9.88
N PHE A 203 2.86 14.93 -9.98
CA PHE A 203 1.77 14.06 -9.55
C PHE A 203 0.52 14.25 -10.40
N GLY A 204 -0.48 13.35 -10.23
CA GLY A 204 -1.81 13.50 -10.81
C GLY A 204 -1.93 13.02 -12.25
N CYS A 205 -0.90 12.38 -12.83
CA CYS A 205 -1.00 11.67 -14.11
C CYS A 205 -0.64 10.20 -13.93
N GLU A 206 -1.26 9.36 -14.76
CA GLU A 206 -1.13 7.91 -14.76
C GLU A 206 -0.74 7.44 -16.17
N ALA A 207 -0.04 6.29 -16.25
CA ALA A 207 0.25 5.62 -17.50
C ALA A 207 -0.88 4.63 -17.82
N ALA A 208 -1.61 4.87 -18.90
CA ALA A 208 -2.62 3.98 -19.42
C ALA A 208 -2.09 3.18 -20.61
N HIS A 209 -2.54 1.92 -20.76
CA HIS A 209 -2.25 1.12 -21.95
C HIS A 209 -3.25 1.44 -23.04
N VAL A 210 -2.77 1.78 -24.25
CA VAL A 210 -3.63 1.99 -25.43
C VAL A 210 -4.32 0.67 -25.83
N ARG A 211 -3.56 -0.39 -25.95
CA ARG A 211 -4.08 -1.75 -25.99
C ARG A 211 -3.99 -2.34 -24.59
N TRP A 212 -5.13 -2.66 -24.02
CA TRP A 212 -5.21 -3.11 -22.64
C TRP A 212 -4.29 -4.29 -22.34
N HIS A 213 -3.63 -4.23 -21.21
CA HIS A 213 -2.74 -5.31 -20.73
C HIS A 213 -3.49 -6.66 -20.65
N ALA A 214 -4.77 -6.64 -20.25
CA ALA A 214 -5.65 -7.82 -20.22
C ALA A 214 -5.89 -8.46 -21.61
N TYR A 215 -5.62 -7.73 -22.68
CA TYR A 215 -5.71 -8.19 -24.07
C TYR A 215 -4.34 -8.26 -24.75
N ASP A 216 -3.30 -8.69 -24.00
CA ASP A 216 -1.92 -8.83 -24.47
C ASP A 216 -1.28 -7.51 -24.96
N GLY A 217 -1.70 -6.38 -24.42
CA GLY A 217 -1.03 -5.10 -24.64
C GLY A 217 0.38 -5.13 -24.05
N PRO A 218 1.43 -4.84 -24.86
CA PRO A 218 2.82 -4.89 -24.36
C PRO A 218 3.13 -3.68 -23.46
N ASP A 219 4.03 -3.87 -22.49
CA ASP A 219 4.55 -2.82 -21.62
C ASP A 219 5.68 -2.04 -22.30
N ILE A 220 5.38 -1.44 -23.45
CA ILE A 220 6.30 -0.61 -24.23
C ILE A 220 5.75 0.81 -24.36
N LEU A 221 6.65 1.76 -24.57
CA LEU A 221 6.28 3.18 -24.63
C LEU A 221 5.23 3.48 -25.69
N GLU A 222 5.31 2.82 -26.84
CA GLU A 222 4.40 2.98 -27.98
C GLU A 222 2.95 2.54 -27.66
N ASN A 223 2.79 1.71 -26.65
CA ASN A 223 1.49 1.27 -26.13
C ASN A 223 1.04 2.05 -24.91
N GLY A 224 1.76 3.10 -24.52
CA GLY A 224 1.48 3.91 -23.35
C GLY A 224 0.98 5.30 -23.68
N ILE A 225 0.03 5.80 -22.90
CA ILE A 225 -0.43 7.18 -22.94
C ILE A 225 -0.52 7.75 -21.52
N CYS A 226 -0.12 9.00 -21.34
CA CYS A 226 -0.20 9.69 -20.05
C CYS A 226 -1.55 10.38 -19.90
N LEU A 227 -2.35 10.02 -18.91
CA LEU A 227 -3.67 10.57 -18.67
C LEU A 227 -3.83 11.04 -17.23
N GLU A 228 -4.64 12.07 -17.01
CA GLU A 228 -5.15 12.35 -15.66
C GLU A 228 -6.16 11.28 -15.23
N PRO A 229 -6.37 11.03 -13.92
CA PRO A 229 -7.16 9.88 -13.42
C PRO A 229 -8.59 9.82 -13.94
N THR A 230 -9.23 10.97 -14.16
CA THR A 230 -10.60 11.02 -14.69
C THR A 230 -10.65 10.49 -16.11
N LEU A 231 -9.71 10.93 -16.96
CA LEU A 231 -9.62 10.47 -18.35
C LEU A 231 -9.15 9.04 -18.45
N HIS A 232 -8.25 8.60 -17.57
CA HIS A 232 -7.84 7.19 -17.53
C HIS A 232 -9.04 6.26 -17.30
N LYS A 233 -9.89 6.59 -16.32
CA LYS A 233 -11.12 5.82 -16.04
C LYS A 233 -12.16 5.85 -17.19
N LEU A 234 -12.17 6.90 -17.98
CA LEU A 234 -13.05 6.98 -19.15
C LEU A 234 -12.45 6.27 -20.37
N PHE A 235 -11.13 6.07 -20.37
CA PHE A 235 -10.40 5.40 -21.42
C PHE A 235 -10.44 3.88 -21.28
N ASP A 236 -10.46 3.36 -20.03
CA ASP A 236 -10.63 1.96 -19.66
C ASP A 236 -12.11 1.52 -19.74
#